data_c4e6a7a883c1658979739d783cc493f2
#
_entry.id   c4e6a7a883c1658979739d783cc493f2
#
_cell.length_a   1.000
_cell.length_b   1.000
_cell.length_c   1.000
_cell.angle_alpha   90.00
_cell.angle_beta   90.00
_cell.angle_gamma   90.00
#
_symmetry.space_group_name_H-M   'P 1'
#
loop_
_entity.id
_entity.type
_entity.pdbx_description
1 polymer ?
#
loop_
_entity_poly.entity_id
_entity_poly.type
_entity_poly.pdbx_seq_one_letter_code
_entity_poly.pdbx_strand_id
1 'polypeptide(L)'
;MSATYDLILKGGTVVNQDGEGLRDVAVRNGRIAGIGSFAGAQAGEVVDCTGLHVLPGVMDTQVHFREPGLDHKEDLESGSRAAVMGGVTAVFEMPNTNPLTTSEAALADKVRRGHHRMHCDFAFWVGGTRENVTDIPELERLPGAAGIKVFMGSSTGDLLVEDDRGVRDILSVTRRRAAFHSEDEFRLRERMGERVENDPSSHPVWRDEIAALKCTQRLVAIARETGARIHILHLSTAEEVDFLIDHKDVASIEVTPHHLTLTDEAYHRLGTLVQMNPPVRAPRHSERLWWGLQQGLLDIFGSDHAPHLLEEKQKPYPASPSGMTGVQTLVPIMLDHVNAGRLTLARFVDMTSAGPARLFQTARKGRIAIGYDADFTVVDLKRKETIRNEWIASKCGWTPYDGKQVTGWPVGTLVRGQRVMWEGELAQPSKGEAVVFLDGMKA
;
A
#
# COMPACT_ATOMS: atom_id res chain seq x y z
N MET A 1 6.02 18.82 -39.30
CA MET A 1 6.87 18.96 -38.11
C MET A 1 6.74 17.68 -37.30
N SER A 2 7.85 16.98 -37.00
CA SER A 2 7.83 15.79 -36.14
C SER A 2 7.30 16.17 -34.76
N ALA A 3 6.42 15.35 -34.20
CA ALA A 3 5.89 15.60 -32.85
C ALA A 3 7.05 15.59 -31.85
N THR A 4 7.14 16.63 -31.03
CA THR A 4 8.11 16.68 -29.93
C THR A 4 7.49 16.05 -28.70
N TYR A 5 8.20 15.13 -28.06
CA TYR A 5 7.81 14.51 -26.79
C TYR A 5 8.64 15.11 -25.64
N ASP A 6 8.11 15.07 -24.43
CA ASP A 6 8.86 15.49 -23.25
C ASP A 6 9.89 14.42 -22.86
N LEU A 7 9.48 13.14 -22.95
CA LEU A 7 10.29 11.99 -22.59
C LEU A 7 9.99 10.81 -23.53
N ILE A 8 11.01 10.02 -23.83
CA ILE A 8 10.88 8.68 -24.42
C ILE A 8 11.63 7.69 -23.54
N LEU A 9 10.91 6.67 -23.01
CA LEU A 9 11.52 5.46 -22.48
C LEU A 9 11.77 4.50 -23.63
N LYS A 10 13.04 4.18 -23.91
CA LYS A 10 13.45 3.48 -25.12
C LYS A 10 13.96 2.06 -24.84
N GLY A 11 13.50 1.10 -25.63
CA GLY A 11 14.09 -0.25 -25.67
C GLY A 11 13.79 -1.12 -24.45
N GLY A 12 12.84 -0.73 -23.58
CA GLY A 12 12.44 -1.51 -22.42
C GLY A 12 11.37 -2.55 -22.72
N THR A 13 11.27 -3.58 -21.91
CA THR A 13 10.12 -4.49 -21.92
C THR A 13 8.98 -3.81 -21.16
N VAL A 14 7.97 -3.34 -21.88
CA VAL A 14 6.76 -2.75 -21.31
C VAL A 14 5.84 -3.87 -20.84
N VAL A 15 5.42 -3.82 -19.58
CA VAL A 15 4.60 -4.86 -18.95
C VAL A 15 3.28 -4.24 -18.48
N ASN A 16 2.17 -4.87 -18.82
CA ASN A 16 0.86 -4.67 -18.21
C ASN A 16 0.39 -6.01 -17.61
N GLN A 17 -0.68 -5.98 -16.82
CA GLN A 17 -1.26 -7.19 -16.22
C GLN A 17 -1.77 -8.21 -17.27
N ASP A 18 -1.99 -7.79 -18.52
CA ASP A 18 -2.53 -8.57 -19.62
C ASP A 18 -1.51 -8.85 -20.74
N GLY A 19 -0.25 -8.53 -20.54
CA GLY A 19 0.81 -8.87 -21.48
C GLY A 19 2.02 -7.96 -21.42
N GLU A 20 3.09 -8.38 -22.09
CA GLU A 20 4.35 -7.66 -22.17
C GLU A 20 4.92 -7.62 -23.58
N GLY A 21 5.84 -6.71 -23.85
CA GLY A 21 6.55 -6.63 -25.12
C GLY A 21 7.60 -5.54 -25.17
N LEU A 22 8.63 -5.78 -26.01
CA LEU A 22 9.68 -4.79 -26.24
C LEU A 22 9.09 -3.59 -27.01
N ARG A 23 9.06 -2.41 -26.39
CA ARG A 23 8.44 -1.19 -26.93
C ARG A 23 9.06 0.04 -26.30
N ASP A 24 9.02 1.15 -27.05
CA ASP A 24 9.26 2.47 -26.49
C ASP A 24 7.94 3.07 -25.97
N VAL A 25 8.03 3.96 -24.98
CA VAL A 25 6.90 4.71 -24.47
C VAL A 25 7.24 6.21 -24.58
N ALA A 26 6.41 6.95 -25.32
CA ALA A 26 6.55 8.38 -25.50
C ALA A 26 5.57 9.14 -24.59
N VAL A 27 6.06 10.19 -23.94
CA VAL A 27 5.33 11.00 -22.97
C VAL A 27 5.24 12.44 -23.46
N ARG A 28 4.05 13.05 -23.26
CA ARG A 28 3.82 14.48 -23.51
C ARG A 28 2.86 15.03 -22.43
N ASN A 29 3.22 16.17 -21.85
CA ASN A 29 2.42 16.86 -20.83
C ASN A 29 2.01 15.92 -19.68
N GLY A 30 2.97 15.12 -19.18
CA GLY A 30 2.76 14.19 -18.08
C GLY A 30 1.92 12.96 -18.41
N ARG A 31 1.57 12.73 -19.69
CA ARG A 31 0.74 11.61 -20.14
C ARG A 31 1.42 10.75 -21.18
N ILE A 32 1.04 9.48 -21.21
CA ILE A 32 1.46 8.56 -22.25
C ILE A 32 0.83 8.99 -23.58
N ALA A 33 1.66 9.43 -24.51
CA ALA A 33 1.25 9.92 -25.83
C ALA A 33 1.38 8.86 -26.91
N GLY A 34 2.21 7.82 -26.69
CA GLY A 34 2.38 6.75 -27.66
C GLY A 34 3.14 5.55 -27.08
N ILE A 35 2.87 4.38 -27.65
CA ILE A 35 3.52 3.11 -27.31
C ILE A 35 3.85 2.42 -28.63
N GLY A 36 5.14 2.08 -28.85
CA GLY A 36 5.55 1.44 -30.10
C GLY A 36 7.03 1.59 -30.37
N SER A 37 7.40 2.06 -31.56
CA SER A 37 8.77 2.42 -31.94
C SER A 37 8.85 3.89 -32.27
N PHE A 38 9.76 4.61 -31.63
CA PHE A 38 9.97 6.06 -31.82
C PHE A 38 11.36 6.36 -32.38
N ALA A 39 11.89 5.48 -33.26
CA ALA A 39 13.17 5.69 -33.93
C ALA A 39 13.15 7.01 -34.72
N GLY A 40 14.08 7.93 -34.39
CA GLY A 40 14.20 9.25 -35.02
C GLY A 40 13.22 10.32 -34.48
N ALA A 41 12.35 10.00 -33.54
CA ALA A 41 11.51 10.99 -32.87
C ALA A 41 12.37 11.88 -31.96
N GLN A 42 12.00 13.17 -31.90
CA GLN A 42 12.64 14.13 -30.99
C GLN A 42 11.92 14.14 -29.66
N ALA A 43 12.69 14.16 -28.57
CA ALA A 43 12.20 14.32 -27.21
C ALA A 43 13.11 15.25 -26.41
N GLY A 44 12.58 15.88 -25.39
CA GLY A 44 13.39 16.65 -24.42
C GLY A 44 14.37 15.75 -23.67
N GLU A 45 13.95 14.51 -23.38
CA GLU A 45 14.76 13.49 -22.74
C GLU A 45 14.51 12.12 -23.36
N VAL A 46 15.57 11.31 -23.47
CA VAL A 46 15.49 9.90 -23.87
C VAL A 46 16.18 9.07 -22.80
N VAL A 47 15.44 8.16 -22.18
CA VAL A 47 15.95 7.24 -21.16
C VAL A 47 16.10 5.86 -21.79
N ASP A 48 17.31 5.31 -21.79
CA ASP A 48 17.58 3.95 -22.23
C ASP A 48 17.11 2.95 -21.17
N CYS A 49 16.13 2.14 -21.51
CA CYS A 49 15.59 1.06 -20.70
C CYS A 49 15.95 -0.32 -21.24
N THR A 50 16.97 -0.43 -22.10
CA THR A 50 17.41 -1.70 -22.67
C THR A 50 17.76 -2.71 -21.57
N GLY A 51 17.12 -3.88 -21.59
CA GLY A 51 17.29 -4.92 -20.58
C GLY A 51 16.46 -4.71 -19.29
N LEU A 52 15.78 -3.57 -19.17
CA LEU A 52 14.90 -3.24 -18.05
C LEU A 52 13.43 -3.53 -18.38
N HIS A 53 12.61 -3.66 -17.34
CA HIS A 53 11.17 -3.78 -17.45
C HIS A 53 10.52 -2.47 -17.00
N VAL A 54 9.62 -1.95 -17.84
CA VAL A 54 8.85 -0.73 -17.57
C VAL A 54 7.45 -1.17 -17.17
N LEU A 55 7.14 -1.00 -15.90
CA LEU A 55 5.85 -1.34 -15.29
C LEU A 55 4.98 -0.08 -15.16
N PRO A 56 3.63 -0.19 -15.14
CA PRO A 56 2.79 0.90 -14.67
C PRO A 56 3.21 1.26 -13.24
N GLY A 57 3.07 2.51 -12.89
CA GLY A 57 3.43 2.97 -11.55
C GLY A 57 2.78 2.14 -10.44
N VAL A 58 3.60 1.66 -9.53
CA VAL A 58 3.16 0.92 -8.35
C VAL A 58 2.41 1.86 -7.41
N MET A 59 1.25 1.43 -6.92
CA MET A 59 0.44 2.11 -5.91
C MET A 59 0.43 1.30 -4.63
N ASP A 60 0.73 1.95 -3.51
CA ASP A 60 0.62 1.39 -2.16
C ASP A 60 -0.57 2.04 -1.44
N THR A 61 -1.63 1.30 -1.27
CA THR A 61 -2.91 1.82 -0.77
C THR A 61 -3.04 1.81 0.74
N GLN A 62 -1.95 1.43 1.44
CA GLN A 62 -1.94 1.38 2.90
C GLN A 62 -0.58 1.82 3.47
N VAL A 63 -0.47 3.10 3.83
CA VAL A 63 0.70 3.66 4.52
C VAL A 63 0.29 4.57 5.68
N HIS A 64 1.17 4.70 6.68
CA HIS A 64 1.00 5.57 7.84
C HIS A 64 2.17 6.55 7.92
N PHE A 65 2.07 7.69 7.24
CA PHE A 65 3.12 8.71 7.23
C PHE A 65 3.09 9.66 8.43
N ARG A 66 2.22 9.38 9.39
CA ARG A 66 2.22 9.97 10.73
C ARG A 66 1.94 11.47 10.82
N GLU A 67 2.02 12.22 9.75
CA GLU A 67 1.74 13.66 9.72
C GLU A 67 0.26 13.94 9.41
N PRO A 68 -0.35 14.88 10.17
CA PRO A 68 0.23 15.70 11.24
C PRO A 68 0.28 14.99 12.59
N GLY A 69 1.12 15.55 13.49
CA GLY A 69 1.11 15.32 14.93
C GLY A 69 2.01 14.20 15.45
N LEU A 70 2.49 13.32 14.59
CA LEU A 70 3.49 12.29 14.92
C LEU A 70 4.71 12.41 14.01
N ASP A 71 4.99 13.61 13.55
CA ASP A 71 6.01 13.98 12.55
C ASP A 71 7.44 13.61 12.97
N HIS A 72 7.66 13.36 14.27
CA HIS A 72 8.93 12.85 14.76
C HIS A 72 9.23 11.42 14.32
N LYS A 73 8.19 10.61 14.01
CA LYS A 73 8.33 9.23 13.52
C LYS A 73 8.48 9.17 12.01
N GLU A 74 7.64 9.92 11.31
CA GLU A 74 7.60 10.02 9.86
C GLU A 74 6.83 11.28 9.48
N ASP A 75 7.04 11.80 8.26
CA ASP A 75 6.22 12.85 7.68
C ASP A 75 5.91 12.56 6.20
N LEU A 76 5.08 13.40 5.59
CA LEU A 76 4.65 13.20 4.20
C LEU A 76 5.83 13.30 3.21
N GLU A 77 6.85 14.09 3.51
CA GLU A 77 8.05 14.18 2.67
C GLU A 77 8.89 12.90 2.76
N SER A 78 9.29 12.52 3.97
CA SER A 78 10.20 11.39 4.17
C SER A 78 9.55 10.04 3.84
N GLY A 79 8.26 9.87 4.15
CA GLY A 79 7.50 8.68 3.77
C GLY A 79 7.35 8.56 2.25
N SER A 80 7.03 9.65 1.55
CA SER A 80 6.94 9.63 0.09
C SER A 80 8.31 9.52 -0.59
N ARG A 81 9.37 10.03 0.01
CA ARG A 81 10.76 9.78 -0.41
C ARG A 81 11.07 8.29 -0.33
N ALA A 82 10.78 7.65 0.79
CA ALA A 82 10.92 6.21 0.93
C ALA A 82 10.10 5.44 -0.13
N ALA A 83 8.88 5.88 -0.41
CA ALA A 83 8.02 5.29 -1.44
C ALA A 83 8.69 5.32 -2.82
N VAL A 84 9.15 6.49 -3.30
CA VAL A 84 9.75 6.58 -4.64
C VAL A 84 11.12 5.91 -4.71
N MET A 85 11.89 5.88 -3.63
CA MET A 85 13.14 5.11 -3.55
C MET A 85 12.89 3.60 -3.69
N GLY A 86 11.70 3.13 -3.27
CA GLY A 86 11.24 1.76 -3.43
C GLY A 86 10.51 1.45 -4.74
N GLY A 87 10.33 2.43 -5.64
CA GLY A 87 9.62 2.21 -6.91
C GLY A 87 8.11 2.53 -6.85
N VAL A 88 7.59 3.07 -5.76
CA VAL A 88 6.17 3.39 -5.58
C VAL A 88 5.88 4.80 -6.10
N THR A 89 4.84 4.94 -6.93
CA THR A 89 4.48 6.22 -7.60
C THR A 89 3.26 6.90 -6.99
N ALA A 90 2.46 6.19 -6.21
CA ALA A 90 1.31 6.73 -5.49
C ALA A 90 1.06 5.99 -4.19
N VAL A 91 0.60 6.72 -3.17
CA VAL A 91 0.31 6.16 -1.84
C VAL A 91 -1.05 6.62 -1.34
N PHE A 92 -1.73 5.76 -0.54
CA PHE A 92 -2.94 6.13 0.18
C PHE A 92 -2.65 6.09 1.69
N GLU A 93 -2.63 7.26 2.30
CA GLU A 93 -2.21 7.44 3.69
C GLU A 93 -3.39 7.35 4.64
N MET A 94 -3.20 6.67 5.75
CA MET A 94 -4.20 6.32 6.75
C MET A 94 -4.61 7.50 7.67
N PRO A 95 -5.84 7.47 8.26
CA PRO A 95 -6.42 8.61 8.96
C PRO A 95 -5.97 8.78 10.42
N ASN A 96 -5.21 7.83 10.99
CA ASN A 96 -4.84 7.80 12.40
C ASN A 96 -3.65 8.71 12.74
N THR A 97 -3.80 9.98 12.44
CA THR A 97 -2.88 11.09 12.70
C THR A 97 -3.37 11.93 13.90
N ASN A 98 -2.70 13.00 14.26
CA ASN A 98 -3.14 13.91 15.31
C ASN A 98 -3.09 15.38 14.82
N PRO A 99 -4.25 16.01 14.54
CA PRO A 99 -5.60 15.45 14.68
C PRO A 99 -5.89 14.28 13.72
N LEU A 100 -6.92 13.48 14.05
CA LEU A 100 -7.45 12.42 13.20
C LEU A 100 -8.02 13.01 11.91
N THR A 101 -7.89 12.29 10.78
CA THR A 101 -8.48 12.71 9.49
C THR A 101 -9.94 12.24 9.40
N THR A 102 -10.85 12.91 10.10
CA THR A 102 -12.28 12.54 10.21
C THR A 102 -13.22 13.64 9.75
N SER A 103 -12.70 14.75 9.23
CA SER A 103 -13.47 15.90 8.79
C SER A 103 -12.90 16.49 7.49
N GLU A 104 -13.71 17.31 6.80
CA GLU A 104 -13.29 18.07 5.62
C GLU A 104 -12.05 18.93 5.91
N ALA A 105 -12.05 19.66 7.02
CA ALA A 105 -10.94 20.52 7.38
C ALA A 105 -9.62 19.74 7.58
N ALA A 106 -9.67 18.57 8.25
CA ALA A 106 -8.50 17.73 8.47
C ALA A 106 -7.99 17.13 7.14
N LEU A 107 -8.89 16.68 6.26
CA LEU A 107 -8.52 16.18 4.94
C LEU A 107 -7.89 17.29 4.08
N ALA A 108 -8.51 18.47 4.02
CA ALA A 108 -8.00 19.61 3.26
C ALA A 108 -6.63 20.07 3.76
N ASP A 109 -6.37 20.00 5.08
CA ASP A 109 -5.06 20.27 5.65
C ASP A 109 -4.00 19.29 5.15
N LYS A 110 -4.30 17.99 5.18
CA LYS A 110 -3.39 16.95 4.66
C LYS A 110 -3.12 17.12 3.17
N VAL A 111 -4.16 17.37 2.36
CA VAL A 111 -4.01 17.61 0.92
C VAL A 111 -3.09 18.82 0.67
N ARG A 112 -3.29 19.93 1.39
CA ARG A 112 -2.44 21.10 1.30
C ARG A 112 -0.98 20.80 1.69
N ARG A 113 -0.75 20.01 2.74
CA ARG A 113 0.58 19.58 3.17
C ARG A 113 1.27 18.67 2.17
N GLY A 114 0.52 17.83 1.46
CA GLY A 114 1.04 16.90 0.46
C GLY A 114 1.48 17.58 -0.82
N HIS A 115 0.74 18.61 -1.27
CA HIS A 115 1.04 19.33 -2.52
C HIS A 115 2.45 19.91 -2.56
N HIS A 116 3.17 19.63 -3.65
CA HIS A 116 4.54 20.10 -3.92
C HIS A 116 5.58 19.72 -2.85
N ARG A 117 5.23 18.81 -1.95
CA ARG A 117 6.11 18.32 -0.89
C ARG A 117 6.30 16.79 -0.97
N MET A 118 5.26 16.05 -1.29
CA MET A 118 5.38 14.62 -1.50
C MET A 118 6.05 14.32 -2.85
N HIS A 119 6.87 13.29 -2.88
CA HIS A 119 7.62 12.86 -4.07
C HIS A 119 6.79 11.98 -5.00
N CYS A 120 5.75 11.35 -4.50
CA CYS A 120 4.78 10.55 -5.27
C CYS A 120 3.37 11.14 -5.18
N ASP A 121 2.47 10.68 -6.04
CA ASP A 121 1.06 11.05 -5.94
C ASP A 121 0.43 10.46 -4.68
N PHE A 122 -0.64 11.06 -4.19
CA PHE A 122 -1.20 10.72 -2.88
C PHE A 122 -2.72 10.79 -2.85
N ALA A 123 -3.30 9.98 -1.97
CA ALA A 123 -4.65 10.15 -1.47
C ALA A 123 -4.67 9.88 0.04
N PHE A 124 -5.70 10.34 0.72
CA PHE A 124 -5.85 10.20 2.16
C PHE A 124 -7.14 9.47 2.49
N TRP A 125 -7.06 8.43 3.31
CA TRP A 125 -8.23 7.80 3.89
C TRP A 125 -8.87 8.72 4.90
N VAL A 126 -10.21 8.78 4.91
CA VAL A 126 -10.99 9.45 5.95
C VAL A 126 -11.44 8.42 6.97
N GLY A 127 -11.20 8.67 8.24
CA GLY A 127 -11.66 7.80 9.32
C GLY A 127 -13.17 7.82 9.45
N GLY A 128 -13.79 6.64 9.31
CA GLY A 128 -15.19 6.46 9.65
C GLY A 128 -15.34 6.27 11.15
N THR A 129 -16.14 7.12 11.81
CA THR A 129 -16.45 7.09 13.24
C THR A 129 -17.95 7.21 13.45
N ARG A 130 -18.41 7.00 14.67
CA ARG A 130 -19.84 7.17 15.00
C ARG A 130 -20.28 8.63 14.89
N GLU A 131 -19.36 9.55 15.12
CA GLU A 131 -19.63 10.98 15.18
C GLU A 131 -19.77 11.61 13.79
N ASN A 132 -19.11 11.04 12.74
CA ASN A 132 -19.12 11.61 11.39
C ASN A 132 -19.95 10.82 10.37
N VAL A 133 -20.79 9.88 10.81
CA VAL A 133 -21.62 9.03 9.91
C VAL A 133 -22.41 9.87 8.90
N THR A 134 -23.01 10.97 9.32
CA THR A 134 -23.81 11.85 8.46
C THR A 134 -23.01 12.55 7.39
N ASP A 135 -21.72 12.76 7.61
CA ASP A 135 -20.83 13.51 6.73
C ASP A 135 -20.10 12.59 5.73
N ILE A 136 -20.06 11.29 5.98
CA ILE A 136 -19.34 10.30 5.16
C ILE A 136 -19.64 10.41 3.66
N PRO A 137 -20.92 10.54 3.20
CA PRO A 137 -21.23 10.60 1.77
C PRO A 137 -20.59 11.79 1.04
N GLU A 138 -20.31 12.87 1.75
CA GLU A 138 -19.62 14.05 1.23
C GLU A 138 -18.12 13.90 1.39
N LEU A 139 -17.64 13.49 2.57
CA LEU A 139 -16.23 13.33 2.89
C LEU A 139 -15.50 12.39 1.93
N GLU A 140 -16.09 11.26 1.59
CA GLU A 140 -15.45 10.27 0.71
C GLU A 140 -15.23 10.76 -0.73
N ARG A 141 -15.91 11.86 -1.15
CA ARG A 141 -15.84 12.44 -2.49
C ARG A 141 -14.98 13.69 -2.58
N LEU A 142 -14.51 14.21 -1.46
CA LEU A 142 -13.65 15.38 -1.44
C LEU A 142 -12.37 15.14 -2.22
N PRO A 143 -11.80 16.18 -2.86
CA PRO A 143 -10.51 16.06 -3.53
C PRO A 143 -9.44 15.49 -2.60
N GLY A 144 -8.75 14.45 -3.06
CA GLY A 144 -7.72 13.76 -2.29
C GLY A 144 -8.23 12.70 -1.31
N ALA A 145 -9.56 12.52 -1.16
CA ALA A 145 -10.12 11.42 -0.37
C ALA A 145 -9.99 10.09 -1.11
N ALA A 146 -9.35 9.08 -0.50
CA ALA A 146 -9.29 7.71 -1.02
C ALA A 146 -10.62 6.95 -0.82
N GLY A 147 -11.32 7.25 0.27
CA GLY A 147 -12.54 6.60 0.75
C GLY A 147 -12.56 6.57 2.26
N ILE A 148 -13.34 5.66 2.83
CA ILE A 148 -13.51 5.53 4.29
C ILE A 148 -12.68 4.38 4.83
N LYS A 149 -11.96 4.62 5.93
CA LYS A 149 -11.22 3.62 6.70
C LYS A 149 -11.82 3.45 8.09
N VAL A 150 -12.05 2.22 8.49
CA VAL A 150 -12.59 1.85 9.81
C VAL A 150 -11.64 0.88 10.52
N PHE A 151 -11.47 1.07 11.82
CA PHE A 151 -10.74 0.16 12.71
C PHE A 151 -11.75 -0.58 13.60
N MET A 152 -11.90 -1.89 13.41
CA MET A 152 -12.77 -2.72 14.25
C MET A 152 -12.03 -3.34 15.44
N GLY A 153 -10.72 -3.36 15.41
CA GLY A 153 -9.82 -3.76 16.50
C GLY A 153 -8.83 -2.65 16.83
N SER A 154 -8.39 -2.60 18.08
CA SER A 154 -7.43 -1.62 18.54
C SER A 154 -6.08 -1.79 17.84
N SER A 155 -5.60 -0.71 17.27
CA SER A 155 -4.30 -0.56 16.65
C SER A 155 -3.68 0.73 17.17
N THR A 156 -2.97 1.48 16.36
CA THR A 156 -2.41 2.78 16.76
C THR A 156 -3.45 3.89 16.57
N GLY A 157 -3.80 4.62 17.65
CA GLY A 157 -4.74 5.77 17.62
C GLY A 157 -6.16 5.45 18.11
N ASP A 158 -7.04 6.46 18.10
CA ASP A 158 -8.35 6.47 18.77
C ASP A 158 -9.55 6.33 17.81
N LEU A 159 -9.37 5.66 16.66
CA LEU A 159 -10.41 5.48 15.62
C LEU A 159 -11.14 4.13 15.73
N LEU A 160 -11.46 3.69 16.94
CA LEU A 160 -12.06 2.37 17.15
C LEU A 160 -13.59 2.38 16.97
N VAL A 161 -14.10 1.50 16.12
CA VAL A 161 -15.53 1.19 15.94
C VAL A 161 -15.71 -0.33 16.03
N GLU A 162 -15.81 -0.84 17.27
CA GLU A 162 -15.73 -2.27 17.55
C GLU A 162 -17.08 -3.01 17.43
N ASP A 163 -18.21 -2.32 17.52
CA ASP A 163 -19.52 -2.95 17.53
C ASP A 163 -20.23 -2.91 16.17
N ASP A 164 -21.14 -3.87 15.99
CA ASP A 164 -21.87 -4.08 14.73
C ASP A 164 -22.76 -2.90 14.35
N ARG A 165 -23.29 -2.16 15.33
CA ARG A 165 -24.15 -1.00 15.07
C ARG A 165 -23.36 0.13 14.45
N GLY A 166 -22.21 0.49 15.02
CA GLY A 166 -21.35 1.55 14.47
C GLY A 166 -20.88 1.21 13.06
N VAL A 167 -20.46 -0.03 12.82
CA VAL A 167 -20.04 -0.51 11.48
C VAL A 167 -21.21 -0.46 10.49
N ARG A 168 -22.41 -0.91 10.89
CA ARG A 168 -23.63 -0.87 10.08
C ARG A 168 -24.03 0.57 9.72
N ASP A 169 -24.01 1.47 10.69
CA ASP A 169 -24.35 2.87 10.47
C ASP A 169 -23.42 3.51 9.43
N ILE A 170 -22.09 3.27 9.53
CA ILE A 170 -21.09 3.72 8.57
C ILE A 170 -21.34 3.10 7.19
N LEU A 171 -21.46 1.78 7.09
CA LEU A 171 -21.61 1.10 5.81
C LEU A 171 -22.93 1.44 5.10
N SER A 172 -24.00 1.77 5.83
CA SER A 172 -25.29 2.16 5.26
C SER A 172 -25.23 3.47 4.45
N VAL A 173 -24.26 4.34 4.75
CA VAL A 173 -24.11 5.63 4.09
C VAL A 173 -22.91 5.70 3.13
N THR A 174 -21.95 4.80 3.25
CA THR A 174 -20.75 4.74 2.41
C THR A 174 -21.11 4.35 0.97
N ARG A 175 -20.53 5.01 -0.03
CA ARG A 175 -20.74 4.75 -1.47
C ARG A 175 -19.55 4.13 -2.13
N ARG A 176 -18.32 4.61 -1.78
CA ARG A 176 -17.08 4.00 -2.21
C ARG A 176 -16.83 2.71 -1.43
N ARG A 177 -15.83 1.95 -1.82
CA ARG A 177 -15.36 0.78 -1.09
C ARG A 177 -14.70 1.21 0.22
N ALA A 178 -15.27 0.82 1.37
CA ALA A 178 -14.68 1.13 2.67
C ALA A 178 -13.60 0.10 3.06
N ALA A 179 -12.49 0.56 3.62
CA ALA A 179 -11.37 -0.27 4.04
C ALA A 179 -11.39 -0.54 5.56
N PHE A 180 -11.06 -1.76 5.96
CA PHE A 180 -11.20 -2.21 7.34
C PHE A 180 -9.93 -2.86 7.88
N HIS A 181 -9.51 -2.42 9.08
CA HIS A 181 -8.69 -3.24 9.96
C HIS A 181 -9.62 -4.21 10.70
N SER A 182 -9.51 -5.50 10.41
CA SER A 182 -10.47 -6.53 10.81
C SER A 182 -9.88 -7.47 11.87
N GLU A 183 -9.94 -7.03 13.14
CA GLU A 183 -9.68 -7.87 14.31
C GLU A 183 -10.76 -7.61 15.37
N ASP A 184 -11.28 -8.67 16.02
CA ASP A 184 -12.39 -8.59 16.98
C ASP A 184 -11.92 -8.02 18.32
N GLU A 185 -12.21 -6.74 18.58
CA GLU A 185 -11.78 -6.05 19.79
C GLU A 185 -12.25 -6.73 21.08
N PHE A 186 -13.45 -7.35 21.07
CA PHE A 186 -13.95 -8.05 22.24
C PHE A 186 -13.05 -9.24 22.60
N ARG A 187 -12.63 -10.01 21.57
CA ARG A 187 -11.69 -11.12 21.77
C ARG A 187 -10.30 -10.63 22.14
N LEU A 188 -9.83 -9.52 21.57
CA LEU A 188 -8.54 -8.96 21.95
C LEU A 188 -8.50 -8.57 23.43
N ARG A 189 -9.59 -7.98 23.95
CA ARG A 189 -9.72 -7.65 25.39
C ARG A 189 -9.79 -8.89 26.26
N GLU A 190 -10.57 -9.91 25.85
CA GLU A 190 -10.67 -11.20 26.55
C GLU A 190 -9.31 -11.87 26.69
N ARG A 191 -8.49 -11.83 25.62
CA ARG A 191 -7.19 -12.49 25.55
C ARG A 191 -6.01 -11.63 25.99
N MET A 192 -6.25 -10.43 26.49
CA MET A 192 -5.18 -9.52 26.89
C MET A 192 -4.18 -10.14 27.89
N GLY A 193 -4.63 -11.08 28.70
CA GLY A 193 -3.80 -11.82 29.65
C GLY A 193 -2.82 -12.82 29.03
N GLU A 194 -2.94 -13.13 27.72
CA GLU A 194 -2.02 -14.02 27.01
C GLU A 194 -0.69 -13.33 26.65
N ARG A 195 -0.59 -12.03 26.83
CA ARG A 195 0.66 -11.29 26.62
C ARG A 195 1.66 -11.65 27.70
N VAL A 196 2.82 -12.11 27.28
CA VAL A 196 3.93 -12.43 28.19
C VAL A 196 4.91 -11.26 28.18
N GLU A 197 5.19 -10.69 29.34
CA GLU A 197 6.12 -9.56 29.49
C GLU A 197 7.51 -9.94 28.93
N ASN A 198 8.12 -9.04 28.17
CA ASN A 198 9.41 -9.22 27.49
C ASN A 198 9.44 -10.33 26.41
N ASP A 199 8.30 -10.92 26.07
CA ASP A 199 8.23 -11.94 25.04
C ASP A 199 7.31 -11.51 23.87
N PRO A 200 7.84 -10.91 22.79
CA PRO A 200 7.06 -10.53 21.64
C PRO A 200 6.50 -11.72 20.86
N SER A 201 6.98 -12.94 21.05
CA SER A 201 6.40 -14.13 20.40
C SER A 201 5.01 -14.48 20.94
N SER A 202 4.62 -13.94 22.10
CA SER A 202 3.25 -14.03 22.63
C SER A 202 2.25 -13.11 21.91
N HIS A 203 2.72 -12.18 21.06
CA HIS A 203 1.85 -11.24 20.34
C HIS A 203 0.83 -11.93 19.42
N PRO A 204 1.20 -12.90 18.56
CA PRO A 204 0.23 -13.67 17.77
C PRO A 204 -0.63 -14.62 18.60
N VAL A 205 -0.22 -14.99 19.83
CA VAL A 205 -1.06 -15.76 20.75
C VAL A 205 -2.18 -14.90 21.31
N TRP A 206 -1.90 -13.67 21.69
CA TRP A 206 -2.90 -12.70 22.13
C TRP A 206 -3.85 -12.31 21.00
N ARG A 207 -3.32 -11.85 19.86
CA ARG A 207 -4.06 -11.45 18.67
C ARG A 207 -4.19 -12.66 17.74
N ASP A 208 -4.95 -13.65 18.17
CA ASP A 208 -5.02 -14.93 17.48
C ASP A 208 -5.81 -14.90 16.16
N GLU A 209 -5.75 -15.97 15.42
CA GLU A 209 -6.43 -16.12 14.13
C GLU A 209 -7.96 -16.06 14.27
N ILE A 210 -8.48 -16.43 15.43
CA ILE A 210 -9.93 -16.40 15.68
C ILE A 210 -10.41 -14.95 15.83
N ALA A 211 -9.60 -14.05 16.38
CA ALA A 211 -9.92 -12.62 16.45
C ALA A 211 -10.09 -12.03 15.06
N ALA A 212 -9.19 -12.36 14.12
CA ALA A 212 -9.28 -11.93 12.73
C ALA A 212 -10.50 -12.53 12.02
N LEU A 213 -10.64 -13.86 12.04
CA LEU A 213 -11.77 -14.56 11.39
C LEU A 213 -13.13 -14.07 11.88
N LYS A 214 -13.32 -13.97 13.18
CA LYS A 214 -14.60 -13.58 13.80
C LYS A 214 -14.99 -12.17 13.40
N CYS A 215 -14.03 -11.24 13.35
CA CYS A 215 -14.27 -9.88 12.90
C CYS A 215 -14.63 -9.84 11.41
N THR A 216 -13.89 -10.56 10.57
CA THR A 216 -14.14 -10.65 9.12
C THR A 216 -15.52 -11.24 8.81
N GLN A 217 -15.95 -12.27 9.57
CA GLN A 217 -17.29 -12.85 9.43
C GLN A 217 -18.40 -11.83 9.77
N ARG A 218 -18.27 -11.10 10.88
CA ARG A 218 -19.20 -10.02 11.27
C ARG A 218 -19.24 -8.94 10.21
N LEU A 219 -18.09 -8.48 9.75
CA LEU A 219 -17.98 -7.43 8.75
C LEU A 219 -18.65 -7.83 7.42
N VAL A 220 -18.42 -9.03 6.92
CA VAL A 220 -19.04 -9.55 5.69
C VAL A 220 -20.56 -9.64 5.83
N ALA A 221 -21.06 -10.08 6.98
CA ALA A 221 -22.50 -10.14 7.26
C ALA A 221 -23.14 -8.74 7.19
N ILE A 222 -22.52 -7.74 7.83
CA ILE A 222 -22.98 -6.34 7.79
C ILE A 222 -22.89 -5.75 6.38
N ALA A 223 -21.82 -6.05 5.64
CA ALA A 223 -21.67 -5.59 4.26
C ALA A 223 -22.79 -6.12 3.36
N ARG A 224 -23.20 -7.38 3.53
CA ARG A 224 -24.34 -7.97 2.81
C ARG A 224 -25.68 -7.34 3.21
N GLU A 225 -25.89 -7.11 4.50
CA GLU A 225 -27.10 -6.46 5.03
C GLU A 225 -27.27 -5.04 4.47
N THR A 226 -26.18 -4.28 4.38
CA THR A 226 -26.19 -2.88 3.91
C THR A 226 -26.04 -2.73 2.40
N GLY A 227 -25.66 -3.78 1.69
CA GLY A 227 -25.33 -3.74 0.26
C GLY A 227 -24.00 -3.02 -0.04
N ALA A 228 -23.18 -2.77 0.96
CA ALA A 228 -21.91 -2.08 0.83
C ALA A 228 -20.82 -3.01 0.29
N ARG A 229 -19.79 -2.42 -0.36
CA ARG A 229 -18.57 -3.11 -0.76
C ARG A 229 -17.45 -2.77 0.21
N ILE A 230 -16.76 -3.80 0.70
CA ILE A 230 -15.70 -3.66 1.69
C ILE A 230 -14.34 -4.06 1.13
N HIS A 231 -13.29 -3.59 1.78
CA HIS A 231 -11.91 -3.96 1.54
C HIS A 231 -11.26 -4.38 2.86
N ILE A 232 -10.86 -5.64 2.92
CA ILE A 232 -10.17 -6.18 4.09
C ILE A 232 -8.68 -5.95 3.88
N LEU A 233 -8.10 -5.11 4.72
CA LEU A 233 -6.68 -4.77 4.70
C LEU A 233 -5.86 -5.89 5.32
N HIS A 234 -4.60 -6.01 4.91
CA HIS A 234 -3.55 -6.85 5.54
C HIS A 234 -4.06 -8.22 6.04
N LEU A 235 -4.76 -8.99 5.18
CA LEU A 235 -5.21 -10.33 5.52
C LEU A 235 -4.06 -11.19 6.07
N SER A 236 -4.25 -11.88 7.20
CA SER A 236 -3.14 -12.52 7.90
C SER A 236 -3.35 -13.99 8.27
N THR A 237 -4.54 -14.57 8.06
CA THR A 237 -4.86 -15.92 8.55
C THR A 237 -5.33 -16.87 7.45
N ALA A 238 -5.05 -18.17 7.63
CA ALA A 238 -5.54 -19.24 6.76
C ALA A 238 -7.08 -19.33 6.81
N GLU A 239 -7.63 -19.16 8.00
CA GLU A 239 -9.06 -19.25 8.28
C GLU A 239 -9.85 -18.16 7.55
N GLU A 240 -9.32 -16.94 7.48
CA GLU A 240 -9.92 -15.86 6.69
C GLU A 240 -9.85 -16.13 5.20
N VAL A 241 -8.72 -16.70 4.70
CA VAL A 241 -8.59 -17.11 3.29
C VAL A 241 -9.69 -18.11 2.95
N ASP A 242 -9.88 -19.14 3.78
CA ASP A 242 -10.89 -20.17 3.55
C ASP A 242 -12.32 -19.62 3.58
N PHE A 243 -12.60 -18.74 4.53
CA PHE A 243 -13.90 -18.08 4.64
C PHE A 243 -14.18 -17.18 3.41
N LEU A 244 -13.21 -16.39 2.96
CA LEU A 244 -13.40 -15.38 1.93
C LEU A 244 -13.50 -15.93 0.50
N ILE A 245 -13.26 -17.23 0.27
CA ILE A 245 -13.47 -17.88 -1.03
C ILE A 245 -14.89 -17.60 -1.55
N ASP A 246 -15.89 -17.72 -0.68
CA ASP A 246 -17.32 -17.59 -1.02
C ASP A 246 -17.86 -16.16 -0.84
N HIS A 247 -16.97 -15.16 -0.60
CA HIS A 247 -17.42 -13.81 -0.22
C HIS A 247 -16.79 -12.68 -1.06
N LYS A 248 -16.28 -13.04 -2.25
CA LYS A 248 -15.69 -12.08 -3.22
C LYS A 248 -16.72 -11.13 -3.85
N ASP A 249 -18.00 -11.43 -3.71
CA ASP A 249 -19.11 -10.58 -4.16
C ASP A 249 -19.16 -9.24 -3.40
N VAL A 250 -18.81 -9.24 -2.12
CA VAL A 250 -18.83 -8.02 -1.27
C VAL A 250 -17.43 -7.57 -0.84
N ALA A 251 -16.46 -8.50 -0.69
CA ALA A 251 -15.15 -8.23 -0.13
C ALA A 251 -14.04 -8.27 -1.17
N SER A 252 -13.19 -7.24 -1.22
CA SER A 252 -11.85 -7.30 -1.79
C SER A 252 -10.81 -7.43 -0.68
N ILE A 253 -9.64 -7.97 -1.02
CA ILE A 253 -8.67 -8.46 -0.05
C ILE A 253 -7.29 -7.90 -0.38
N GLU A 254 -6.66 -7.31 0.63
CA GLU A 254 -5.26 -6.91 0.58
C GLU A 254 -4.39 -7.90 1.36
N VAL A 255 -3.18 -8.11 0.89
CA VAL A 255 -2.14 -8.85 1.61
C VAL A 255 -0.85 -8.04 1.62
N THR A 256 -0.08 -8.15 2.68
CA THR A 256 1.18 -7.42 2.81
C THR A 256 2.38 -8.30 2.46
N PRO A 257 3.50 -7.72 1.98
CA PRO A 257 4.73 -8.47 1.77
C PRO A 257 5.24 -9.18 3.02
N HIS A 258 5.06 -8.58 4.21
CA HIS A 258 5.55 -9.19 5.45
C HIS A 258 4.74 -10.44 5.88
N HIS A 259 3.41 -10.47 5.70
CA HIS A 259 2.62 -11.68 5.97
C HIS A 259 2.91 -12.82 4.98
N LEU A 260 3.43 -12.51 3.80
CA LEU A 260 3.86 -13.51 2.80
C LEU A 260 5.30 -13.99 3.00
N THR A 261 6.16 -13.21 3.69
CA THR A 261 7.62 -13.43 3.72
C THR A 261 8.15 -13.80 5.09
N LEU A 262 7.53 -13.29 6.15
CA LEU A 262 7.92 -13.52 7.54
C LEU A 262 6.94 -14.48 8.22
N THR A 263 7.46 -15.21 9.20
CA THR A 263 6.68 -16.09 10.08
C THR A 263 6.98 -15.76 11.54
N ASP A 264 6.24 -16.34 12.47
CA ASP A 264 6.45 -16.16 13.90
C ASP A 264 7.85 -16.57 14.38
N GLU A 265 8.57 -17.40 13.63
CA GLU A 265 9.99 -17.67 13.86
C GLU A 265 10.86 -16.40 13.83
N ALA A 266 10.43 -15.36 13.10
CA ALA A 266 11.13 -14.09 13.04
C ALA A 266 11.19 -13.36 14.39
N TYR A 267 10.27 -13.62 15.32
CA TYR A 267 10.32 -13.04 16.67
C TYR A 267 11.55 -13.46 17.45
N HIS A 268 12.06 -14.67 17.23
CA HIS A 268 13.28 -15.15 17.90
C HIS A 268 14.54 -14.36 17.50
N ARG A 269 14.58 -13.83 16.27
CA ARG A 269 15.72 -13.10 15.75
C ARG A 269 15.55 -11.58 15.80
N LEU A 270 14.35 -11.12 15.52
CA LEU A 270 14.04 -9.70 15.31
C LEU A 270 13.25 -9.08 16.48
N GLY A 271 12.73 -9.91 17.39
CA GLY A 271 12.00 -9.44 18.56
C GLY A 271 10.82 -8.53 18.18
N THR A 272 10.75 -7.39 18.81
CA THR A 272 9.71 -6.38 18.61
C THR A 272 9.76 -5.70 17.23
N LEU A 273 10.85 -5.83 16.46
CA LEU A 273 10.93 -5.26 15.11
C LEU A 273 9.92 -5.88 14.14
N VAL A 274 9.45 -7.11 14.39
CA VAL A 274 8.39 -7.76 13.59
C VAL A 274 7.01 -7.72 14.26
N GLN A 275 6.85 -6.97 15.34
CA GLN A 275 5.56 -6.78 15.99
C GLN A 275 4.67 -5.86 15.14
N MET A 276 3.58 -6.43 14.62
CA MET A 276 2.57 -5.77 13.76
C MET A 276 1.16 -6.09 14.24
N ASN A 277 0.17 -5.34 13.74
CA ASN A 277 -1.26 -5.60 13.89
C ASN A 277 -1.94 -5.61 12.49
N PRO A 278 -2.42 -6.79 12.01
CA PRO A 278 -2.36 -8.12 12.61
C PRO A 278 -0.94 -8.66 12.73
N PRO A 279 -0.68 -9.62 13.64
CA PRO A 279 0.65 -10.17 13.84
C PRO A 279 1.19 -10.94 12.64
N VAL A 280 2.50 -11.03 12.56
CA VAL A 280 3.20 -12.08 11.81
C VAL A 280 2.91 -13.42 12.51
N ARG A 281 2.54 -14.45 11.74
CA ARG A 281 1.97 -15.70 12.27
C ARG A 281 2.77 -16.93 11.84
N ALA A 282 2.34 -18.12 12.34
CA ALA A 282 2.93 -19.41 11.99
C ALA A 282 2.92 -19.67 10.46
N PRO A 283 3.89 -20.48 9.94
CA PRO A 283 4.08 -20.73 8.51
C PRO A 283 2.81 -21.15 7.76
N ARG A 284 1.92 -21.93 8.38
CA ARG A 284 0.67 -22.39 7.77
C ARG A 284 -0.21 -21.23 7.23
N HIS A 285 -0.15 -20.07 7.88
CA HIS A 285 -0.91 -18.89 7.47
C HIS A 285 -0.31 -18.27 6.20
N SER A 286 1.00 -18.07 6.17
CA SER A 286 1.68 -17.54 4.99
C SER A 286 1.55 -18.51 3.79
N GLU A 287 1.62 -19.81 4.00
CA GLU A 287 1.39 -20.84 2.97
C GLU A 287 -0.03 -20.74 2.39
N ARG A 288 -1.04 -20.54 3.24
CA ARG A 288 -2.44 -20.38 2.79
C ARG A 288 -2.69 -19.06 2.09
N LEU A 289 -2.04 -17.98 2.53
CA LEU A 289 -2.04 -16.68 1.82
C LEU A 289 -1.43 -16.82 0.42
N TRP A 290 -0.29 -17.52 0.28
CA TRP A 290 0.31 -17.82 -1.03
C TRP A 290 -0.62 -18.63 -1.92
N TRP A 291 -1.28 -19.63 -1.38
CA TRP A 291 -2.30 -20.38 -2.12
C TRP A 291 -3.42 -19.45 -2.60
N GLY A 292 -3.97 -18.61 -1.72
CA GLY A 292 -5.02 -17.64 -2.07
C GLY A 292 -4.59 -16.66 -3.15
N LEU A 293 -3.33 -16.20 -3.11
CA LEU A 293 -2.75 -15.33 -4.14
C LEU A 293 -2.68 -16.06 -5.49
N GLN A 294 -2.22 -17.30 -5.53
CA GLN A 294 -2.11 -18.12 -6.73
C GLN A 294 -3.48 -18.47 -7.32
N GLN A 295 -4.52 -18.62 -6.51
CA GLN A 295 -5.90 -18.82 -6.94
C GLN A 295 -6.61 -17.53 -7.39
N GLY A 296 -5.95 -16.35 -7.27
CA GLY A 296 -6.54 -15.06 -7.63
C GLY A 296 -7.53 -14.51 -6.59
N LEU A 297 -7.58 -15.10 -5.39
CA LEU A 297 -8.46 -14.66 -4.31
C LEU A 297 -8.04 -13.31 -3.72
N LEU A 298 -6.74 -13.09 -3.54
CA LEU A 298 -6.19 -11.84 -3.01
C LEU A 298 -6.12 -10.80 -4.14
N ASP A 299 -6.54 -9.58 -3.91
CA ASP A 299 -6.74 -8.59 -4.97
C ASP A 299 -5.53 -7.66 -5.16
N ILE A 300 -4.97 -7.15 -4.08
CA ILE A 300 -3.89 -6.15 -4.11
C ILE A 300 -2.84 -6.38 -3.03
N PHE A 301 -1.67 -5.76 -3.21
CA PHE A 301 -0.68 -5.57 -2.15
C PHE A 301 -0.83 -4.18 -1.52
N GLY A 302 -0.68 -4.14 -0.19
CA GLY A 302 -0.41 -2.94 0.57
C GLY A 302 0.79 -3.19 1.49
N SER A 303 1.62 -2.19 1.75
CA SER A 303 2.80 -2.40 2.60
C SER A 303 2.47 -2.40 4.08
N ASP A 304 1.38 -1.74 4.46
CA ASP A 304 1.11 -1.36 5.85
C ASP A 304 2.35 -0.69 6.50
N HIS A 305 2.99 0.22 5.74
CA HIS A 305 4.10 1.00 6.25
C HIS A 305 3.67 1.79 7.48
N ALA A 306 4.00 1.29 8.65
CA ALA A 306 3.59 1.83 9.94
C ALA A 306 4.83 2.13 10.81
N PRO A 307 5.61 3.17 10.47
CA PRO A 307 6.92 3.43 11.04
C PRO A 307 6.84 3.88 12.49
N HIS A 308 7.82 3.43 13.28
CA HIS A 308 8.13 3.87 14.64
C HIS A 308 9.64 4.00 14.76
N LEU A 309 10.09 4.92 15.60
CA LEU A 309 11.52 5.09 15.85
C LEU A 309 12.13 3.79 16.39
N LEU A 310 13.38 3.51 16.03
CA LEU A 310 14.06 2.29 16.45
C LEU A 310 14.10 2.17 17.99
N GLU A 311 14.32 3.28 18.69
CA GLU A 311 14.30 3.35 20.16
C GLU A 311 12.92 3.00 20.76
N GLU A 312 11.82 3.34 20.07
CA GLU A 312 10.49 2.94 20.48
C GLU A 312 10.27 1.44 20.28
N LYS A 313 10.75 0.91 19.16
CA LYS A 313 10.68 -0.53 18.84
C LYS A 313 11.54 -1.38 19.76
N GLN A 314 12.61 -0.83 20.32
CA GLN A 314 13.50 -1.50 21.27
C GLN A 314 12.94 -1.54 22.71
N LYS A 315 11.83 -0.88 22.99
CA LYS A 315 11.16 -1.02 24.29
C LYS A 315 10.75 -2.48 24.51
N PRO A 316 10.77 -2.93 25.77
CA PRO A 316 10.28 -4.27 26.10
C PRO A 316 8.82 -4.47 25.66
N TYR A 317 8.49 -5.68 25.18
CA TYR A 317 7.09 -6.05 24.92
C TYR A 317 6.33 -6.15 26.26
N PRO A 318 5.10 -5.65 26.37
CA PRO A 318 4.24 -5.09 25.33
C PRO A 318 4.31 -3.56 25.18
N ALA A 319 5.29 -2.90 25.80
CA ALA A 319 5.42 -1.44 25.74
C ALA A 319 5.94 -0.94 24.37
N SER A 320 6.58 -1.81 23.56
CA SER A 320 6.96 -1.48 22.20
C SER A 320 5.71 -1.33 21.31
N PRO A 321 5.64 -0.31 20.42
CA PRO A 321 4.50 -0.15 19.53
C PRO A 321 4.51 -1.18 18.39
N SER A 322 3.31 -1.60 17.94
CA SER A 322 3.14 -2.41 16.74
C SER A 322 3.23 -1.55 15.49
N GLY A 323 4.02 -2.01 14.52
CA GLY A 323 4.26 -1.34 13.24
C GLY A 323 5.70 -1.52 12.78
N MET A 324 5.89 -1.60 11.47
CA MET A 324 7.21 -1.68 10.82
C MET A 324 7.22 -0.87 9.53
N THR A 325 8.42 -0.58 9.01
CA THR A 325 8.58 0.06 7.70
C THR A 325 8.32 -0.96 6.59
N GLY A 326 7.70 -0.54 5.49
CA GLY A 326 7.32 -1.46 4.41
C GLY A 326 7.30 -0.85 3.02
N VAL A 327 6.94 0.44 2.85
CA VAL A 327 6.70 1.05 1.55
C VAL A 327 7.89 0.97 0.60
N GLN A 328 9.12 1.17 1.10
CA GLN A 328 10.34 1.11 0.29
C GLN A 328 10.71 -0.31 -0.10
N THR A 329 10.37 -1.29 0.74
CA THR A 329 10.73 -2.70 0.54
C THR A 329 9.69 -3.52 -0.22
N LEU A 330 8.49 -2.97 -0.46
CA LEU A 330 7.38 -3.67 -1.13
C LEU A 330 7.84 -4.24 -2.49
N VAL A 331 8.37 -3.39 -3.38
CA VAL A 331 8.74 -3.81 -4.73
C VAL A 331 9.87 -4.84 -4.72
N PRO A 332 11.05 -4.58 -4.10
CA PRO A 332 12.15 -5.55 -4.14
C PRO A 332 11.83 -6.88 -3.46
N ILE A 333 11.08 -6.90 -2.36
CA ILE A 333 10.64 -8.16 -1.73
C ILE A 333 9.72 -8.96 -2.65
N MET A 334 8.76 -8.31 -3.31
CA MET A 334 7.84 -9.01 -4.20
C MET A 334 8.49 -9.41 -5.53
N LEU A 335 9.46 -8.65 -6.05
CA LEU A 335 10.25 -9.06 -7.22
C LEU A 335 11.15 -10.27 -6.92
N ASP A 336 11.67 -10.39 -5.69
CA ASP A 336 12.39 -11.59 -5.24
C ASP A 336 11.47 -12.83 -5.29
N HIS A 337 10.21 -12.68 -4.87
CA HIS A 337 9.21 -13.75 -5.02
C HIS A 337 8.83 -14.03 -6.47
N VAL A 338 8.82 -13.02 -7.36
CA VAL A 338 8.66 -13.23 -8.81
C VAL A 338 9.81 -14.07 -9.36
N ASN A 339 11.06 -13.71 -9.03
CA ASN A 339 12.25 -14.45 -9.45
C ASN A 339 12.31 -15.87 -8.86
N ALA A 340 11.75 -16.08 -7.67
CA ALA A 340 11.59 -17.40 -7.07
C ALA A 340 10.41 -18.23 -7.67
N GLY A 341 9.67 -17.68 -8.63
CA GLY A 341 8.57 -18.36 -9.31
C GLY A 341 7.29 -18.50 -8.47
N ARG A 342 7.15 -17.76 -7.37
CA ARG A 342 5.96 -17.81 -6.51
C ARG A 342 4.77 -17.04 -7.07
N LEU A 343 5.03 -16.00 -7.88
CA LEU A 343 4.04 -15.28 -8.66
C LEU A 343 4.63 -14.81 -9.98
N THR A 344 3.79 -14.54 -10.97
CA THR A 344 4.24 -13.98 -12.26
C THR A 344 4.41 -12.47 -12.17
N LEU A 345 5.24 -11.89 -13.06
CA LEU A 345 5.40 -10.43 -13.14
C LEU A 345 4.06 -9.76 -13.52
N ALA A 346 3.27 -10.35 -14.41
CA ALA A 346 1.94 -9.86 -14.76
C ALA A 346 1.00 -9.81 -13.54
N ARG A 347 1.05 -10.83 -12.65
CA ARG A 347 0.27 -10.84 -11.41
C ARG A 347 0.77 -9.79 -10.41
N PHE A 348 2.09 -9.59 -10.31
CA PHE A 348 2.66 -8.50 -9.52
C PHE A 348 2.11 -7.14 -10.01
N VAL A 349 2.15 -6.87 -11.32
CA VAL A 349 1.61 -5.64 -11.92
C VAL A 349 0.09 -5.50 -11.68
N ASP A 350 -0.66 -6.61 -11.78
CA ASP A 350 -2.10 -6.56 -11.44
C ASP A 350 -2.29 -6.13 -9.98
N MET A 351 -1.59 -6.75 -9.04
CA MET A 351 -1.78 -6.51 -7.61
C MET A 351 -1.22 -5.18 -7.11
N THR A 352 -0.28 -4.56 -7.82
CA THR A 352 0.33 -3.29 -7.41
C THR A 352 -0.14 -2.08 -8.22
N SER A 353 -0.74 -2.29 -9.38
CA SER A 353 -1.08 -1.18 -10.28
C SER A 353 -2.52 -1.27 -10.80
N ALA A 354 -2.84 -2.28 -11.62
CA ALA A 354 -4.17 -2.40 -12.23
C ALA A 354 -5.27 -2.75 -11.21
N GLY A 355 -4.98 -3.60 -10.24
CA GLY A 355 -5.89 -3.98 -9.16
C GLY A 355 -6.29 -2.81 -8.27
N PRO A 356 -5.34 -2.09 -7.66
CA PRO A 356 -5.66 -0.88 -6.90
C PRO A 356 -6.47 0.14 -7.73
N ALA A 357 -6.07 0.39 -8.99
CA ALA A 357 -6.80 1.32 -9.85
C ALA A 357 -8.25 0.87 -10.09
N ARG A 358 -8.48 -0.41 -10.31
CA ARG A 358 -9.80 -1.00 -10.52
C ARG A 358 -10.65 -0.99 -9.25
N LEU A 359 -10.07 -1.32 -8.10
CA LEU A 359 -10.79 -1.42 -6.83
C LEU A 359 -11.21 -0.04 -6.31
N PHE A 360 -10.32 0.94 -6.36
CA PHE A 360 -10.58 2.28 -5.84
C PHE A 360 -10.98 3.27 -6.93
N GLN A 361 -11.08 2.81 -8.19
CA GLN A 361 -11.54 3.62 -9.32
C GLN A 361 -10.69 4.89 -9.53
N THR A 362 -9.36 4.75 -9.47
CA THR A 362 -8.47 5.87 -9.77
C THR A 362 -8.50 6.19 -11.27
N ALA A 363 -8.55 7.46 -11.59
CA ALA A 363 -8.56 7.91 -12.98
C ALA A 363 -7.13 7.87 -13.57
N ARG A 364 -6.99 7.30 -14.74
CA ARG A 364 -5.78 7.32 -15.57
C ARG A 364 -4.52 6.69 -14.94
N LYS A 365 -4.68 5.82 -13.94
CA LYS A 365 -3.58 5.09 -13.29
C LYS A 365 -3.71 3.59 -13.48
N GLY A 366 -2.64 2.84 -13.20
CA GLY A 366 -2.62 1.38 -13.14
C GLY A 366 -2.35 0.67 -14.47
N ARG A 367 -2.16 1.39 -15.58
CA ARG A 367 -1.82 0.81 -16.89
C ARG A 367 -0.88 1.70 -17.70
N ILE A 368 -0.02 1.09 -18.50
CA ILE A 368 0.68 1.77 -19.59
C ILE A 368 -0.26 1.73 -20.80
N ALA A 369 -1.00 2.84 -20.99
CA ALA A 369 -1.94 3.02 -22.09
C ALA A 369 -1.99 4.49 -22.52
N ILE A 370 -2.26 4.76 -23.81
CA ILE A 370 -2.34 6.14 -24.35
C ILE A 370 -3.40 6.93 -23.55
N GLY A 371 -3.05 8.14 -23.12
CA GLY A 371 -3.91 9.04 -22.35
C GLY A 371 -3.84 8.85 -20.83
N TYR A 372 -3.20 7.75 -20.34
CA TYR A 372 -2.95 7.54 -18.92
C TYR A 372 -1.83 8.44 -18.42
N ASP A 373 -1.80 8.69 -17.12
CA ASP A 373 -0.71 9.40 -16.48
C ASP A 373 0.60 8.61 -16.69
N ALA A 374 1.67 9.32 -16.99
CA ALA A 374 2.96 8.69 -17.30
C ALA A 374 3.72 8.34 -16.01
N ASP A 375 3.11 7.45 -15.19
CA ASP A 375 3.66 6.92 -13.97
C ASP A 375 4.29 5.55 -14.26
N PHE A 376 5.57 5.40 -13.94
CA PHE A 376 6.30 4.18 -14.25
C PHE A 376 7.17 3.75 -13.06
N THR A 377 7.19 2.44 -12.85
CA THR A 377 8.19 1.75 -12.04
C THR A 377 9.10 0.98 -12.98
N VAL A 378 10.36 1.40 -13.09
CA VAL A 378 11.36 0.73 -13.93
C VAL A 378 12.18 -0.20 -13.06
N VAL A 379 12.26 -1.48 -13.46
CA VAL A 379 12.92 -2.51 -12.66
C VAL A 379 13.95 -3.30 -13.47
N ASP A 380 15.05 -3.68 -12.81
CA ASP A 380 15.98 -4.70 -13.28
C ASP A 380 15.70 -6.02 -12.56
N LEU A 381 15.10 -6.98 -13.26
CA LEU A 381 14.74 -8.29 -12.70
C LEU A 381 15.96 -9.17 -12.37
N LYS A 382 17.14 -8.85 -12.90
CA LYS A 382 18.37 -9.64 -12.71
C LYS A 382 19.28 -9.07 -11.62
N ARG A 383 19.10 -7.81 -11.27
CA ARG A 383 19.92 -7.12 -10.28
C ARG A 383 19.75 -7.77 -8.91
N LYS A 384 20.87 -8.10 -8.29
CA LYS A 384 20.93 -8.66 -6.93
C LYS A 384 21.41 -7.59 -5.99
N GLU A 385 20.66 -7.37 -4.93
CA GLU A 385 20.97 -6.39 -3.91
C GLU A 385 20.76 -6.96 -2.51
N THR A 386 21.37 -6.34 -1.53
CA THR A 386 21.11 -6.62 -0.11
C THR A 386 20.37 -5.43 0.48
N ILE A 387 19.17 -5.67 0.97
CA ILE A 387 18.42 -4.64 1.71
C ILE A 387 19.22 -4.30 2.98
N ARG A 388 19.45 -3.01 3.21
CA ARG A 388 20.18 -2.46 4.35
C ARG A 388 19.41 -1.33 5.00
N ASN A 389 19.58 -1.17 6.32
CA ASN A 389 19.01 -0.04 7.04
C ASN A 389 19.46 1.31 6.45
N GLU A 390 20.71 1.41 5.99
CA GLU A 390 21.27 2.62 5.37
C GLU A 390 20.58 3.02 4.07
N TRP A 391 19.92 2.07 3.39
CA TRP A 391 19.14 2.35 2.19
C TRP A 391 17.75 2.92 2.51
N ILE A 392 17.24 2.74 3.74
CA ILE A 392 15.90 3.15 4.12
C ILE A 392 15.82 4.68 4.26
N ALA A 393 15.07 5.30 3.35
CA ALA A 393 14.91 6.76 3.28
C ALA A 393 13.83 7.31 4.23
N SER A 394 13.00 6.43 4.84
CA SER A 394 12.09 6.79 5.93
C SER A 394 12.87 7.37 7.12
N LYS A 395 12.27 8.31 7.84
CA LYS A 395 12.87 8.87 9.07
C LYS A 395 13.30 7.82 10.10
N CYS A 396 12.56 6.70 10.14
CA CYS A 396 12.87 5.63 11.09
C CYS A 396 14.18 4.92 10.80
N GLY A 397 14.68 4.91 9.53
CA GLY A 397 15.99 4.44 9.15
C GLY A 397 16.25 2.97 9.43
N TRP A 398 15.21 2.12 9.52
CA TRP A 398 15.35 0.68 9.76
C TRP A 398 14.30 -0.13 8.98
N THR A 399 14.57 -1.42 8.81
CA THR A 399 13.64 -2.38 8.20
C THR A 399 13.80 -3.77 8.83
N PRO A 400 12.70 -4.57 8.93
CA PRO A 400 12.81 -5.95 9.39
C PRO A 400 13.57 -6.85 8.39
N TYR A 401 13.83 -6.36 7.20
CA TYR A 401 14.54 -7.07 6.13
C TYR A 401 16.04 -6.75 6.06
N ASP A 402 16.62 -6.04 7.03
CA ASP A 402 18.04 -5.74 7.06
C ASP A 402 18.89 -6.99 6.89
N GLY A 403 19.82 -6.96 5.94
CA GLY A 403 20.68 -8.11 5.58
C GLY A 403 20.06 -9.10 4.59
N LYS A 404 18.78 -8.95 4.20
CA LYS A 404 18.15 -9.86 3.23
C LYS A 404 18.65 -9.58 1.82
N GLN A 405 19.16 -10.61 1.18
CA GLN A 405 19.46 -10.58 -0.26
C GLN A 405 18.18 -10.78 -1.06
N VAL A 406 18.02 -10.00 -2.13
CA VAL A 406 16.89 -10.06 -3.06
C VAL A 406 17.38 -10.05 -4.50
N THR A 407 16.60 -10.63 -5.39
CA THR A 407 16.81 -10.58 -6.84
C THR A 407 15.61 -9.86 -7.48
N GLY A 408 15.91 -8.80 -8.24
CA GLY A 408 14.93 -7.84 -8.76
C GLY A 408 14.94 -6.55 -7.95
N TRP A 409 15.20 -5.43 -8.64
CA TRP A 409 15.41 -4.15 -7.98
C TRP A 409 14.76 -2.99 -8.74
N PRO A 410 14.09 -2.04 -8.07
CA PRO A 410 13.61 -0.82 -8.70
C PRO A 410 14.81 0.09 -9.01
N VAL A 411 14.98 0.44 -10.28
CA VAL A 411 16.06 1.32 -10.78
C VAL A 411 15.56 2.68 -11.18
N GLY A 412 14.23 2.83 -11.38
CA GLY A 412 13.65 4.13 -11.74
C GLY A 412 12.20 4.25 -11.28
N THR A 413 11.86 5.45 -10.82
CA THR A 413 10.49 5.85 -10.48
C THR A 413 10.18 7.14 -11.21
N LEU A 414 9.12 7.12 -12.02
CA LEU A 414 8.67 8.29 -12.76
C LEU A 414 7.21 8.61 -12.36
N VAL A 415 6.96 9.89 -12.09
CA VAL A 415 5.63 10.41 -11.76
C VAL A 415 5.26 11.46 -12.79
N ARG A 416 4.18 11.23 -13.54
CA ARG A 416 3.74 12.06 -14.67
C ARG A 416 4.88 12.42 -15.63
N GLY A 417 5.67 11.39 -15.99
CA GLY A 417 6.77 11.50 -16.95
C GLY A 417 8.02 12.20 -16.43
N GLN A 418 8.08 12.54 -15.16
CA GLN A 418 9.26 13.12 -14.53
C GLN A 418 9.98 12.07 -13.69
N ARG A 419 11.27 11.91 -13.88
CA ARG A 419 12.10 11.03 -13.07
C ARG A 419 12.21 11.61 -11.66
N VAL A 420 11.55 10.98 -10.69
CA VAL A 420 11.65 11.36 -9.27
C VAL A 420 12.74 10.57 -8.55
N MET A 421 13.05 9.36 -9.03
CA MET A 421 14.20 8.57 -8.60
C MET A 421 14.81 7.85 -9.82
N TRP A 422 16.13 7.78 -9.89
CA TRP A 422 16.85 7.00 -10.89
C TRP A 422 18.19 6.50 -10.33
N GLU A 423 18.44 5.20 -10.43
CA GLU A 423 19.65 4.53 -9.91
C GLU A 423 19.97 4.88 -8.45
N GLY A 424 18.95 5.00 -7.61
CA GLY A 424 19.09 5.34 -6.19
C GLY A 424 19.26 6.84 -5.89
N GLU A 425 19.26 7.69 -6.90
CA GLU A 425 19.35 9.14 -6.73
C GLU A 425 17.95 9.79 -6.79
N LEU A 426 17.64 10.61 -5.79
CA LEU A 426 16.38 11.35 -5.71
C LEU A 426 16.48 12.66 -6.48
N ALA A 427 15.49 12.94 -7.34
CA ALA A 427 15.36 14.23 -8.03
C ALA A 427 14.60 15.26 -7.18
N GLN A 428 14.93 16.54 -7.37
CA GLN A 428 14.26 17.70 -6.78
C GLN A 428 13.80 18.64 -7.89
N PRO A 429 12.69 19.39 -7.73
CA PRO A 429 11.72 19.40 -6.62
C PRO A 429 10.73 18.23 -6.65
N SER A 430 9.96 18.07 -5.56
CA SER A 430 8.86 17.10 -5.43
C SER A 430 7.74 17.34 -6.45
N LYS A 431 7.07 16.27 -6.88
CA LYS A 431 6.09 16.31 -8.01
C LYS A 431 4.73 15.71 -7.66
N GLY A 432 4.53 15.22 -6.43
CA GLY A 432 3.28 14.58 -6.02
C GLY A 432 2.06 15.49 -6.08
N GLU A 433 0.97 14.95 -6.55
CA GLU A 433 -0.35 15.58 -6.60
C GLU A 433 -1.42 14.62 -6.05
N ALA A 434 -2.57 15.18 -5.68
CA ALA A 434 -3.69 14.38 -5.25
C ALA A 434 -4.21 13.48 -6.37
N VAL A 435 -4.38 12.18 -6.08
CA VAL A 435 -4.97 11.22 -7.01
C VAL A 435 -6.40 11.62 -7.34
N VAL A 436 -6.76 11.53 -8.60
CA VAL A 436 -8.13 11.77 -9.09
C VAL A 436 -8.87 10.44 -9.16
N PHE A 437 -10.10 10.40 -8.65
CA PHE A 437 -11.00 9.26 -8.72
C PHE A 437 -12.07 9.48 -9.79
N LEU A 438 -12.60 8.39 -10.37
CA LEU A 438 -13.53 8.47 -11.50
C LEU A 438 -14.83 9.22 -11.17
N ASP A 439 -15.34 9.07 -9.95
CA ASP A 439 -16.55 9.77 -9.48
C ASP A 439 -16.34 11.28 -9.20
N GLY A 440 -15.07 11.72 -9.11
CA GLY A 440 -14.68 13.13 -9.00
C GLY A 440 -14.39 13.78 -10.33
N MET A 441 -14.40 13.03 -11.44
CA MET A 441 -14.24 13.59 -12.77
C MET A 441 -15.54 14.28 -13.20
N LYS A 442 -15.47 15.57 -13.55
CA LYS A 442 -16.60 16.22 -14.21
C LYS A 442 -16.84 15.54 -15.56
N ALA A 443 -18.07 15.13 -15.81
CA ALA A 443 -18.52 14.55 -17.08
C ALA A 443 -18.31 15.54 -18.24
#